data_8818373ff061db04ac08115b4a7d23ae
#
_entry.id   8818373ff061db04ac08115b4a7d23ae
#
_cell.length_a   1.000
_cell.length_b   1.000
_cell.length_c   1.000
_cell.angle_alpha   90.00
_cell.angle_beta   90.00
_cell.angle_gamma   90.00
#
_symmetry.space_group_name_H-M   'P 1'
#
loop_
_entity.id
_entity.type
_entity.pdbx_description
1 polymer ?
#
loop_
_entity_poly.entity_id
_entity_poly.type
_entity_poly.pdbx_seq_one_letter_code
_entity_poly.pdbx_strand_id
1 'polypeptide(L)'
;QAAQSTATGEPIKVGVSNMVTGPMAAGGIRMKQAITMAFEEINANGGVLGGRPLEMVLVDDTGTPTGAVNAVNKILGENVSVSIGPHTSPMASATQELYRKAGVPFITAATSPKLLEAENPYFFRISVSDGAVGPAMVEFAKDKFGVKKIGALYDTDDYGVAADGATKQYCADNGIEYYSEGFTSGDKDLTS
;
A
#
# COMPACT_ATOMS: atom_id res chain seq x y z
N GLN A 1 22.33 20.89 26.08
CA GLN A 1 21.87 20.62 24.70
C GLN A 1 22.91 19.71 24.08
N ALA A 2 22.59 18.43 23.87
CA ALA A 2 23.40 17.55 23.06
C ALA A 2 23.44 18.14 21.65
N ALA A 3 24.64 18.31 21.09
CA ALA A 3 24.78 18.70 19.69
C ALA A 3 24.07 17.64 18.83
N GLN A 4 23.05 18.04 18.06
CA GLN A 4 22.43 17.15 17.10
C GLN A 4 23.49 16.73 16.07
N SER A 5 23.83 15.46 16.07
CA SER A 5 24.72 14.89 15.07
C SER A 5 23.95 14.81 13.75
N THR A 6 24.33 15.62 12.78
CA THR A 6 23.78 15.53 11.41
C THR A 6 24.48 14.40 10.66
N ALA A 7 23.71 13.68 9.84
CA ALA A 7 24.26 12.64 8.98
C ALA A 7 25.20 13.24 7.93
N THR A 8 26.39 12.64 7.73
CA THR A 8 27.45 13.17 6.84
C THR A 8 28.01 12.12 5.87
N GLY A 9 27.57 10.88 5.96
CA GLY A 9 28.02 9.80 5.06
C GLY A 9 27.36 9.86 3.67
N GLU A 10 27.78 8.97 2.79
CA GLU A 10 27.14 8.76 1.49
C GLU A 10 25.64 8.46 1.66
N PRO A 11 24.74 9.17 0.97
CA PRO A 11 23.31 8.97 1.10
C PRO A 11 22.85 7.55 0.75
N ILE A 12 21.80 7.10 1.42
CA ILE A 12 21.05 5.91 1.03
C ILE A 12 19.81 6.37 0.30
N LYS A 13 19.77 6.09 -1.00
CA LYS A 13 18.61 6.42 -1.82
C LYS A 13 17.45 5.47 -1.52
N VAL A 14 16.30 6.06 -1.19
CA VAL A 14 15.04 5.37 -0.95
C VAL A 14 14.04 5.81 -2.01
N GLY A 15 13.61 4.88 -2.84
CA GLY A 15 12.57 5.14 -3.84
C GLY A 15 11.22 5.39 -3.16
N VAL A 16 10.43 6.32 -3.70
CA VAL A 16 9.06 6.56 -3.23
C VAL A 16 8.14 6.67 -4.44
N SER A 17 7.37 5.61 -4.70
CA SER A 17 6.27 5.63 -5.66
C SER A 17 5.01 6.08 -4.95
N ASN A 18 4.47 7.22 -5.34
CA ASN A 18 3.37 7.83 -4.60
C ASN A 18 2.49 8.72 -5.51
N MET A 19 1.18 8.68 -5.29
CA MET A 19 0.17 9.39 -6.03
C MET A 19 0.07 10.88 -5.60
N VAL A 20 1.01 11.71 -6.03
CA VAL A 20 1.00 13.14 -5.67
C VAL A 20 0.15 14.00 -6.62
N THR A 21 -0.31 13.42 -7.73
CA THR A 21 -1.34 13.97 -8.62
C THR A 21 -2.48 12.98 -8.84
N GLY A 22 -3.55 13.39 -9.51
CA GLY A 22 -4.72 12.55 -9.80
C GLY A 22 -5.76 12.49 -8.66
N PRO A 23 -6.76 11.62 -8.79
CA PRO A 23 -7.92 11.59 -7.86
C PRO A 23 -7.55 11.31 -6.39
N MET A 24 -6.48 10.57 -6.16
CA MET A 24 -6.01 10.18 -4.82
C MET A 24 -4.90 11.09 -4.27
N ALA A 25 -4.58 12.20 -4.94
CA ALA A 25 -3.46 13.09 -4.59
C ALA A 25 -3.46 13.57 -3.13
N ALA A 26 -4.64 13.83 -2.56
CA ALA A 26 -4.76 14.28 -1.17
C ALA A 26 -4.17 13.24 -0.17
N GLY A 27 -4.32 11.96 -0.44
CA GLY A 27 -3.70 10.87 0.32
C GLY A 27 -2.18 10.84 0.11
N GLY A 28 -1.76 10.85 -1.15
CA GLY A 28 -0.35 10.81 -1.52
C GLY A 28 0.46 11.99 -0.99
N ILE A 29 -0.10 13.20 -1.01
CA ILE A 29 0.54 14.39 -0.43
C ILE A 29 0.79 14.21 1.07
N ARG A 30 -0.18 13.70 1.83
CA ARG A 30 0.00 13.41 3.26
C ARG A 30 1.06 12.34 3.51
N MET A 31 1.10 11.30 2.70
CA MET A 31 2.13 10.27 2.80
C MET A 31 3.53 10.82 2.50
N LYS A 32 3.66 11.63 1.44
CA LYS A 32 4.91 12.35 1.14
C LYS A 32 5.38 13.17 2.34
N GLN A 33 4.48 13.96 2.94
CA GLN A 33 4.81 14.77 4.11
C GLN A 33 5.29 13.93 5.29
N ALA A 34 4.62 12.80 5.58
CA ALA A 34 5.01 11.89 6.66
C ALA A 34 6.39 11.26 6.40
N ILE A 35 6.66 10.81 5.18
CA ILE A 35 7.96 10.24 4.81
C ILE A 35 9.06 11.31 4.91
N THR A 36 8.79 12.53 4.41
CA THR A 36 9.73 13.66 4.51
C THR A 36 10.08 13.95 5.97
N MET A 37 9.08 14.07 6.83
CA MET A 37 9.28 14.31 8.27
C MET A 37 10.11 13.22 8.92
N ALA A 38 9.84 11.95 8.62
CA ALA A 38 10.59 10.83 9.16
C ALA A 38 12.07 10.85 8.69
N PHE A 39 12.32 11.17 7.41
CA PHE A 39 13.68 11.26 6.89
C PHE A 39 14.45 12.43 7.50
N GLU A 40 13.81 13.59 7.65
CA GLU A 40 14.40 14.75 8.31
C GLU A 40 14.79 14.43 9.76
N GLU A 41 13.92 13.77 10.52
CA GLU A 41 14.18 13.34 11.88
C GLU A 41 15.34 12.35 11.96
N ILE A 42 15.35 11.31 11.12
CA ILE A 42 16.42 10.32 11.07
C ILE A 42 17.75 10.98 10.72
N ASN A 43 17.76 11.85 9.71
CA ASN A 43 18.97 12.52 9.25
C ASN A 43 19.52 13.52 10.29
N ALA A 44 18.63 14.25 10.98
CA ALA A 44 19.00 15.15 12.06
C ALA A 44 19.60 14.40 13.27
N ASN A 45 19.18 13.16 13.49
CA ASN A 45 19.69 12.29 14.56
C ASN A 45 20.93 11.46 14.16
N GLY A 46 21.61 11.84 13.08
CA GLY A 46 22.86 11.21 12.65
C GLY A 46 22.71 10.16 11.56
N GLY A 47 21.54 10.03 10.96
CA GLY A 47 21.29 9.08 9.86
C GLY A 47 21.24 7.62 10.28
N VAL A 48 21.45 6.74 9.34
CA VAL A 48 21.44 5.28 9.53
C VAL A 48 22.79 4.66 9.14
N LEU A 49 23.02 3.41 9.49
CA LEU A 49 24.19 2.61 9.07
C LEU A 49 25.52 3.37 9.20
N GLY A 50 25.76 3.96 10.35
CA GLY A 50 27.04 4.64 10.63
C GLY A 50 27.12 6.08 10.12
N GLY A 51 26.00 6.78 10.04
CA GLY A 51 25.98 8.22 9.73
C GLY A 51 25.54 8.56 8.31
N ARG A 52 24.94 7.64 7.58
CA ARG A 52 24.46 7.85 6.21
C ARG A 52 23.06 8.48 6.23
N PRO A 53 22.84 9.61 5.53
CA PRO A 53 21.51 10.19 5.42
C PRO A 53 20.61 9.37 4.49
N LEU A 54 19.30 9.43 4.73
CA LEU A 54 18.30 8.96 3.77
C LEU A 54 18.02 10.06 2.75
N GLU A 55 18.02 9.68 1.47
CA GLU A 55 17.67 10.54 0.34
C GLU A 55 16.42 10.00 -0.34
N MET A 56 15.40 10.85 -0.50
CA MET A 56 14.12 10.46 -1.13
C MET A 56 14.19 10.63 -2.64
N VAL A 57 13.98 9.53 -3.38
CA VAL A 57 13.75 9.53 -4.83
C VAL A 57 12.25 9.38 -5.07
N LEU A 58 11.53 10.51 -5.04
CA LEU A 58 10.07 10.53 -5.23
C LEU A 58 9.71 10.58 -6.71
N VAL A 59 8.85 9.66 -7.13
CA VAL A 59 8.23 9.67 -8.47
C VAL A 59 6.72 9.54 -8.33
N ASP A 60 6.00 10.43 -9.01
CA ASP A 60 4.54 10.41 -9.07
C ASP A 60 4.06 9.21 -9.90
N ASP A 61 3.21 8.38 -9.31
CA ASP A 61 2.56 7.25 -9.98
C ASP A 61 1.13 7.56 -10.45
N THR A 62 0.68 8.80 -10.25
CA THR A 62 -0.62 9.32 -10.65
C THR A 62 -1.84 8.56 -10.12
N GLY A 63 -1.64 7.61 -9.22
CA GLY A 63 -2.69 6.74 -8.68
C GLY A 63 -3.23 5.73 -9.69
N THR A 64 -2.42 5.32 -10.68
CA THR A 64 -2.83 4.35 -11.70
C THR A 64 -1.81 3.21 -11.83
N PRO A 65 -2.23 1.98 -12.20
CA PRO A 65 -1.30 0.87 -12.42
C PRO A 65 -0.22 1.18 -13.48
N THR A 66 -0.59 1.82 -14.59
CA THR A 66 0.37 2.23 -15.64
C THR A 66 1.33 3.29 -15.12
N GLY A 67 0.82 4.28 -14.36
CA GLY A 67 1.66 5.30 -13.73
C GLY A 67 2.64 4.69 -12.74
N ALA A 68 2.20 3.72 -11.94
CA ALA A 68 3.05 3.00 -10.99
C ALA A 68 4.17 2.21 -11.69
N VAL A 69 3.87 1.51 -12.77
CA VAL A 69 4.89 0.81 -13.58
C VAL A 69 5.95 1.79 -14.10
N ASN A 70 5.52 2.94 -14.62
CA ASN A 70 6.44 3.97 -15.10
C ASN A 70 7.27 4.58 -13.97
N ALA A 71 6.64 4.86 -12.82
CA ALA A 71 7.31 5.41 -11.66
C ALA A 71 8.36 4.45 -11.09
N VAL A 72 8.00 3.17 -10.93
CA VAL A 72 8.92 2.15 -10.41
C VAL A 72 10.09 1.92 -11.33
N ASN A 73 9.90 1.89 -12.66
CA ASN A 73 11.01 1.79 -13.60
C ASN A 73 12.01 2.96 -13.47
N LYS A 74 11.50 4.19 -13.27
CA LYS A 74 12.38 5.36 -13.00
C LYS A 74 13.12 5.22 -11.68
N ILE A 75 12.42 4.83 -10.61
CA ILE A 75 12.99 4.62 -9.27
C ILE A 75 14.12 3.59 -9.33
N LEU A 76 13.89 2.46 -9.98
CA LEU A 76 14.89 1.39 -10.10
C LEU A 76 16.12 1.83 -10.89
N GLY A 77 15.96 2.74 -11.86
CA GLY A 77 17.06 3.35 -12.59
C GLY A 77 17.96 4.26 -11.76
N GLU A 78 17.52 4.70 -10.58
CA GLU A 78 18.26 5.59 -9.67
C GLU A 78 19.16 4.84 -8.66
N ASN A 79 19.31 3.52 -8.77
CA ASN A 79 20.07 2.67 -7.85
C ASN A 79 19.62 2.80 -6.39
N VAL A 80 18.32 2.76 -6.15
CA VAL A 80 17.76 2.80 -4.80
C VAL A 80 18.02 1.51 -4.04
N SER A 81 18.21 1.60 -2.73
CA SER A 81 18.43 0.44 -1.86
C SER A 81 17.13 -0.24 -1.42
N VAL A 82 16.04 0.52 -1.34
CA VAL A 82 14.71 0.08 -0.94
C VAL A 82 13.68 1.07 -1.52
N SER A 83 12.43 0.65 -1.65
CA SER A 83 11.34 1.52 -2.08
C SER A 83 10.19 1.53 -1.08
N ILE A 84 9.51 2.67 -0.96
CA ILE A 84 8.26 2.85 -0.23
C ILE A 84 7.15 3.08 -1.26
N GLY A 85 6.08 2.27 -1.20
CA GLY A 85 5.04 2.26 -2.22
C GLY A 85 5.38 1.34 -3.42
N PRO A 86 4.44 1.24 -4.39
CA PRO A 86 3.13 1.91 -4.44
C PRO A 86 2.19 1.50 -3.32
N HIS A 87 1.18 2.34 -3.03
CA HIS A 87 0.39 2.20 -1.81
C HIS A 87 -0.95 1.48 -1.97
N THR A 88 -1.50 1.39 -3.18
CA THR A 88 -2.75 0.67 -3.42
C THR A 88 -2.51 -0.72 -4.02
N SER A 89 -3.45 -1.62 -3.82
CA SER A 89 -3.30 -3.02 -4.25
C SER A 89 -3.17 -3.18 -5.77
N PRO A 90 -3.93 -2.48 -6.63
CA PRO A 90 -3.74 -2.57 -8.08
C PRO A 90 -2.36 -2.12 -8.54
N MET A 91 -1.83 -1.06 -7.94
CA MET A 91 -0.49 -0.54 -8.28
C MET A 91 0.62 -1.46 -7.77
N ALA A 92 0.48 -1.99 -6.53
CA ALA A 92 1.43 -2.95 -5.98
C ALA A 92 1.45 -4.25 -6.80
N SER A 93 0.28 -4.79 -7.19
CA SER A 93 0.16 -5.95 -8.09
C SER A 93 0.91 -5.73 -9.41
N ALA A 94 0.70 -4.57 -10.04
CA ALA A 94 1.31 -4.25 -11.33
C ALA A 94 2.84 -4.11 -11.27
N THR A 95 3.41 -3.86 -10.10
CA THR A 95 4.85 -3.53 -9.94
C THR A 95 5.67 -4.59 -9.21
N GLN A 96 5.06 -5.57 -8.55
CA GLN A 96 5.76 -6.59 -7.79
C GLN A 96 6.87 -7.29 -8.57
N GLU A 97 6.61 -7.64 -9.83
CA GLU A 97 7.56 -8.34 -10.67
C GLU A 97 8.77 -7.46 -11.07
N LEU A 98 8.60 -6.15 -11.16
CA LEU A 98 9.70 -5.22 -11.40
C LEU A 98 10.67 -5.21 -10.22
N TYR A 99 10.15 -5.09 -9.01
CA TYR A 99 10.94 -5.15 -7.78
C TYR A 99 11.62 -6.51 -7.60
N ARG A 100 10.90 -7.61 -7.86
CA ARG A 100 11.44 -8.97 -7.78
C ARG A 100 12.62 -9.16 -8.72
N LYS A 101 12.50 -8.73 -9.98
CA LYS A 101 13.58 -8.83 -10.98
C LYS A 101 14.79 -7.96 -10.64
N ALA A 102 14.54 -6.78 -10.07
CA ALA A 102 15.59 -5.86 -9.67
C ALA A 102 16.27 -6.28 -8.35
N GLY A 103 15.68 -7.19 -7.57
CA GLY A 103 16.19 -7.56 -6.25
C GLY A 103 16.09 -6.42 -5.23
N VAL A 104 15.15 -5.48 -5.41
CA VAL A 104 14.96 -4.32 -4.56
C VAL A 104 13.77 -4.54 -3.63
N PRO A 105 13.97 -4.51 -2.31
CA PRO A 105 12.87 -4.58 -1.35
C PRO A 105 11.92 -3.38 -1.51
N PHE A 106 10.62 -3.62 -1.38
CA PHE A 106 9.65 -2.55 -1.31
C PHE A 106 8.64 -2.76 -0.19
N ILE A 107 8.26 -1.66 0.44
CA ILE A 107 7.35 -1.61 1.57
C ILE A 107 6.07 -0.90 1.13
N THR A 108 4.92 -1.54 1.30
CA THR A 108 3.64 -0.99 0.89
C THR A 108 2.59 -1.05 2.00
N ALA A 109 1.57 -0.18 1.89
CA ALA A 109 0.35 -0.25 2.69
C ALA A 109 -0.79 -0.98 1.97
N ALA A 110 -0.56 -1.53 0.78
CA ALA A 110 -1.55 -2.28 0.02
C ALA A 110 -2.05 -3.52 0.79
N THR A 111 -3.35 -3.75 0.81
CA THR A 111 -4.01 -4.68 1.74
C THR A 111 -4.53 -5.96 1.12
N SER A 112 -4.59 -6.07 -0.22
CA SER A 112 -5.11 -7.26 -0.89
C SER A 112 -4.35 -8.54 -0.46
N PRO A 113 -5.06 -9.60 -0.07
CA PRO A 113 -4.44 -10.90 0.24
C PRO A 113 -3.70 -11.51 -0.95
N LYS A 114 -4.15 -11.26 -2.18
CA LYS A 114 -3.51 -11.76 -3.41
C LYS A 114 -2.06 -11.32 -3.60
N LEU A 115 -1.64 -10.22 -2.97
CA LEU A 115 -0.27 -9.74 -3.06
C LEU A 115 0.76 -10.72 -2.46
N LEU A 116 0.33 -11.60 -1.55
CA LEU A 116 1.19 -12.64 -0.97
C LEU A 116 1.29 -13.89 -1.86
N GLU A 117 0.32 -14.11 -2.74
CA GLU A 117 0.30 -15.28 -3.65
C GLU A 117 1.44 -15.25 -4.67
N ALA A 118 1.99 -14.06 -4.94
CA ALA A 118 3.13 -13.88 -5.85
C ALA A 118 4.46 -14.39 -5.28
N GLU A 119 4.52 -14.78 -4.00
CA GLU A 119 5.71 -15.29 -3.30
C GLU A 119 6.96 -14.44 -3.54
N ASN A 120 6.80 -13.10 -3.56
CA ASN A 120 7.89 -12.18 -3.83
C ASN A 120 8.71 -11.95 -2.55
N PRO A 121 9.98 -12.40 -2.46
CA PRO A 121 10.80 -12.25 -1.27
C PRO A 121 11.18 -10.80 -0.94
N TYR A 122 10.95 -9.88 -1.87
CA TYR A 122 11.22 -8.46 -1.71
C TYR A 122 9.96 -7.65 -1.36
N PHE A 123 8.81 -8.31 -1.16
CA PHE A 123 7.56 -7.68 -0.78
C PHE A 123 7.43 -7.58 0.74
N PHE A 124 7.19 -6.38 1.25
CA PHE A 124 6.93 -6.11 2.65
C PHE A 124 5.66 -5.26 2.81
N ARG A 125 4.77 -5.66 3.72
CA ARG A 125 3.53 -4.95 4.00
C ARG A 125 3.47 -4.50 5.45
N ILE A 126 3.09 -3.23 5.67
CA ILE A 126 2.95 -2.64 7.01
C ILE A 126 1.50 -2.57 7.49
N SER A 127 0.53 -2.89 6.62
CA SER A 127 -0.90 -2.89 6.94
C SER A 127 -1.42 -4.31 7.19
N VAL A 128 -2.54 -4.41 7.88
CA VAL A 128 -3.28 -5.67 8.02
C VAL A 128 -3.91 -6.04 6.66
N SER A 129 -3.93 -7.33 6.33
CA SER A 129 -4.59 -7.82 5.11
C SER A 129 -6.11 -7.75 5.22
N ASP A 130 -6.77 -7.41 4.12
CA ASP A 130 -8.25 -7.46 4.04
C ASP A 130 -8.78 -8.90 4.20
N GLY A 131 -7.96 -9.90 3.92
CA GLY A 131 -8.25 -11.29 4.28
C GLY A 131 -8.47 -11.52 5.79
N ALA A 132 -8.02 -10.60 6.64
CA ALA A 132 -8.27 -10.62 8.08
C ALA A 132 -9.26 -9.53 8.52
N VAL A 133 -9.23 -8.36 7.88
CA VAL A 133 -10.08 -7.22 8.27
C VAL A 133 -11.56 -7.51 8.00
N GLY A 134 -11.92 -7.96 6.80
CA GLY A 134 -13.30 -8.29 6.44
C GLY A 134 -13.92 -9.33 7.39
N PRO A 135 -13.29 -10.50 7.58
CA PRO A 135 -13.71 -11.48 8.57
C PRO A 135 -13.89 -10.91 9.99
N ALA A 136 -12.92 -10.14 10.49
CA ALA A 136 -12.99 -9.56 11.82
C ALA A 136 -14.15 -8.56 11.97
N MET A 137 -14.45 -7.78 10.94
CA MET A 137 -15.62 -6.88 10.94
C MET A 137 -16.94 -7.66 10.99
N VAL A 138 -17.06 -8.76 10.26
CA VAL A 138 -18.24 -9.62 10.26
C VAL A 138 -18.40 -10.31 11.59
N GLU A 139 -17.31 -10.85 12.17
CA GLU A 139 -17.30 -11.48 13.50
C GLU A 139 -17.78 -10.49 14.57
N PHE A 140 -17.22 -9.29 14.57
CA PHE A 140 -17.65 -8.24 15.49
C PHE A 140 -19.14 -7.91 15.35
N ALA A 141 -19.63 -7.76 14.12
CA ALA A 141 -21.05 -7.47 13.86
C ALA A 141 -21.97 -8.62 14.31
N LYS A 142 -21.56 -9.86 14.09
CA LYS A 142 -22.27 -11.05 14.56
C LYS A 142 -22.35 -11.09 16.11
N ASP A 143 -21.20 -10.94 16.76
CA ASP A 143 -21.11 -11.08 18.22
C ASP A 143 -21.78 -9.92 18.96
N LYS A 144 -21.64 -8.70 18.44
CA LYS A 144 -22.12 -7.50 19.10
C LYS A 144 -23.59 -7.20 18.82
N PHE A 145 -24.04 -7.51 17.61
CA PHE A 145 -25.37 -7.14 17.13
C PHE A 145 -26.25 -8.32 16.67
N GLY A 146 -25.72 -9.53 16.69
CA GLY A 146 -26.44 -10.73 16.29
C GLY A 146 -26.83 -10.75 14.81
N VAL A 147 -26.05 -10.10 13.93
CA VAL A 147 -26.34 -10.02 12.51
C VAL A 147 -26.29 -11.40 11.86
N LYS A 148 -27.24 -11.66 10.96
CA LYS A 148 -27.36 -12.90 10.18
C LYS A 148 -27.22 -12.67 8.68
N LYS A 149 -27.25 -11.41 8.28
CA LYS A 149 -27.15 -10.99 6.87
C LYS A 149 -26.23 -9.80 6.76
N ILE A 150 -25.36 -9.82 5.75
CA ILE A 150 -24.42 -8.74 5.43
C ILE A 150 -24.67 -8.33 3.97
N GLY A 151 -24.77 -7.02 3.75
CA GLY A 151 -24.70 -6.41 2.42
C GLY A 151 -23.41 -5.64 2.28
N ALA A 152 -22.69 -5.78 1.17
CA ALA A 152 -21.47 -5.09 0.88
C ALA A 152 -21.48 -4.42 -0.50
N LEU A 153 -20.86 -3.26 -0.59
CA LEU A 153 -20.47 -2.64 -1.86
C LEU A 153 -18.95 -2.69 -1.96
N TYR A 154 -18.44 -3.13 -3.10
CA TYR A 154 -16.98 -3.23 -3.28
C TYR A 154 -16.55 -2.62 -4.62
N ASP A 155 -15.35 -2.04 -4.66
CA ASP A 155 -14.73 -1.60 -5.91
C ASP A 155 -14.31 -2.84 -6.72
N THR A 156 -14.54 -2.81 -8.03
CA THR A 156 -14.21 -3.91 -8.94
C THR A 156 -12.72 -4.01 -9.28
N ASP A 157 -11.86 -3.28 -8.59
CA ASP A 157 -10.41 -3.39 -8.69
C ASP A 157 -9.83 -4.59 -7.89
N ASP A 158 -8.52 -4.82 -8.00
CA ASP A 158 -7.81 -5.90 -7.29
C ASP A 158 -7.97 -5.85 -5.76
N TYR A 159 -8.16 -4.64 -5.20
CA TYR A 159 -8.39 -4.44 -3.78
C TYR A 159 -9.78 -4.94 -3.38
N GLY A 160 -10.82 -4.37 -3.99
CA GLY A 160 -12.21 -4.64 -3.61
C GLY A 160 -12.64 -6.07 -3.90
N VAL A 161 -12.27 -6.62 -5.06
CA VAL A 161 -12.57 -8.02 -5.41
C VAL A 161 -11.95 -9.01 -4.42
N ALA A 162 -10.72 -8.77 -3.99
CA ALA A 162 -10.06 -9.66 -3.04
C ALA A 162 -10.63 -9.53 -1.62
N ALA A 163 -10.97 -8.31 -1.19
CA ALA A 163 -11.59 -8.05 0.10
C ALA A 163 -13.01 -8.66 0.18
N ASP A 164 -13.82 -8.48 -0.89
CA ASP A 164 -15.14 -9.08 -1.01
C ASP A 164 -15.07 -10.61 -0.95
N GLY A 165 -14.18 -11.22 -1.73
CA GLY A 165 -14.00 -12.67 -1.77
C GLY A 165 -13.67 -13.27 -0.41
N ALA A 166 -12.74 -12.65 0.34
CA ALA A 166 -12.35 -13.10 1.68
C ALA A 166 -13.52 -12.97 2.67
N THR A 167 -14.26 -11.87 2.60
CA THR A 167 -15.42 -11.63 3.48
C THR A 167 -16.57 -12.59 3.17
N LYS A 168 -16.85 -12.82 1.89
CA LYS A 168 -17.86 -13.75 1.42
C LYS A 168 -17.57 -15.18 1.87
N GLN A 169 -16.31 -15.62 1.75
CA GLN A 169 -15.90 -16.94 2.21
C GLN A 169 -16.11 -17.10 3.70
N TYR A 170 -15.68 -16.10 4.50
CA TYR A 170 -15.89 -16.12 5.95
C TYR A 170 -17.38 -16.20 6.32
N CYS A 171 -18.23 -15.43 5.64
CA CYS A 171 -19.69 -15.47 5.87
C CYS A 171 -20.26 -16.85 5.57
N ALA A 172 -19.87 -17.48 4.46
CA ALA A 172 -20.29 -18.82 4.08
C ALA A 172 -19.90 -19.87 5.15
N ASP A 173 -18.66 -19.82 5.62
CA ASP A 173 -18.13 -20.74 6.64
C ASP A 173 -18.82 -20.57 8.01
N ASN A 174 -19.40 -19.40 8.28
CA ASN A 174 -20.05 -19.06 9.54
C ASN A 174 -21.59 -18.99 9.48
N GLY A 175 -22.20 -19.40 8.35
CA GLY A 175 -23.66 -19.45 8.18
C GLY A 175 -24.32 -18.06 8.17
N ILE A 176 -23.62 -17.04 7.69
CA ILE A 176 -24.11 -15.67 7.52
C ILE A 176 -24.46 -15.47 6.05
N GLU A 177 -25.69 -15.00 5.77
CA GLU A 177 -26.08 -14.63 4.43
C GLU A 177 -25.28 -13.41 3.96
N TYR A 178 -24.69 -13.49 2.75
CA TYR A 178 -23.84 -12.43 2.21
C TYR A 178 -24.31 -12.05 0.80
N TYR A 179 -24.52 -10.77 0.62
CA TYR A 179 -24.87 -10.16 -0.68
C TYR A 179 -23.86 -9.06 -0.95
N SER A 180 -23.32 -9.02 -2.15
CA SER A 180 -22.40 -7.96 -2.54
C SER A 180 -22.66 -7.50 -3.96
N GLU A 181 -22.42 -6.20 -4.20
CA GLU A 181 -22.51 -5.56 -5.50
C GLU A 181 -21.24 -4.80 -5.78
N GLY A 182 -20.70 -4.95 -7.00
CA GLY A 182 -19.49 -4.28 -7.42
C GLY A 182 -19.80 -2.96 -8.12
N PHE A 183 -18.96 -1.95 -7.89
CA PHE A 183 -18.99 -0.68 -8.62
C PHE A 183 -17.60 -0.34 -9.13
N THR A 184 -17.52 0.46 -10.18
CA THR A 184 -16.23 0.98 -10.67
C THR A 184 -15.91 2.31 -10.03
N SER A 185 -14.69 2.47 -9.53
CA SER A 185 -14.25 3.72 -8.90
C SER A 185 -14.44 4.90 -9.86
N GLY A 186 -15.21 5.90 -9.40
CA GLY A 186 -15.57 7.08 -10.20
C GLY A 186 -16.98 7.04 -10.80
N ASP A 187 -17.69 5.93 -10.70
CA ASP A 187 -19.11 5.84 -11.09
C ASP A 187 -19.92 6.83 -10.26
N LYS A 188 -20.81 7.57 -10.93
CA LYS A 188 -21.72 8.54 -10.31
C LYS A 188 -23.12 8.00 -10.06
N ASP A 189 -23.47 6.95 -10.76
CA ASP A 189 -24.73 6.25 -10.64
C ASP A 189 -24.46 4.82 -10.17
N LEU A 190 -24.91 4.52 -8.96
CA LEU A 190 -24.80 3.20 -8.32
C LEU A 190 -26.16 2.52 -8.24
N THR A 191 -27.14 2.97 -9.02
CA THR A 191 -28.43 2.29 -9.15
C THR A 191 -28.32 1.17 -10.18
N SER A 192 -28.42 -0.05 -9.72
CA SER A 192 -28.50 -1.28 -10.55
C SER A 192 -29.94 -1.74 -10.73
#